data_1306c3c3a8102ad8571b65469d5fb72e
#
_entry.id   1306c3c3a8102ad8571b65469d5fb72e
#
_cell.length_a   1.000
_cell.length_b   1.000
_cell.length_c   1.000
_cell.angle_alpha   90.00
_cell.angle_beta   90.00
_cell.angle_gamma   90.00
#
_symmetry.space_group_name_H-M   'P 1'
#
loop_
_entity.id
_entity.type
_entity.pdbx_description
1 polymer ?
#
loop_
_entity_poly.entity_id
_entity_poly.type
_entity_poly.pdbx_seq_one_letter_code
_entity_poly.pdbx_strand_id
1 'polypeptide(L)'
;MSTRATRPPAGARPRPPRATHPALAPPRRETARARGPRPRSAALFAMGTAAVVLLVYWLATGPLLATSGVSVSGYDRPDRAELVAAVTRAAGEGTIIAPATGDVAAAADRFPWVASVSISRDWPRGMAVRVTEATPAAVASFSDQAVLVSAAGRGVGPRGGSPGVGGRRLEGAPPPAGADVPDGARPALAFIAGADPEVGARVRALQVGADGTWVGRLTGGPELRLGSGSRMAAKATALGLVLADMSAEDEASAAYIDLSSPERPAVGMAVATAGTPAGTSLQ
;
A
#
# COMPACT_ATOMS: atom_id res chain seq x y z
N MET A 1 -9.84 20.44 -89.78
CA MET A 1 -11.03 20.90 -90.54
C MET A 1 -11.62 22.05 -89.77
N SER A 2 -11.63 23.11 -90.44
CA SER A 2 -12.51 24.31 -90.57
C SER A 2 -12.61 25.24 -89.35
N THR A 3 -11.80 26.21 -89.43
CA THR A 3 -12.03 27.67 -89.56
C THR A 3 -13.50 28.14 -89.43
N ARG A 4 -13.69 29.07 -88.52
CA ARG A 4 -14.49 30.25 -88.86
C ARG A 4 -14.17 31.48 -88.04
N ALA A 5 -13.56 32.43 -88.61
CA ALA A 5 -13.42 33.80 -88.17
C ALA A 5 -14.78 34.53 -88.23
N THR A 6 -15.05 35.41 -87.31
CA THR A 6 -16.08 36.43 -87.49
C THR A 6 -15.64 37.76 -86.86
N ARG A 7 -15.71 38.75 -87.61
CA ARG A 7 -15.28 40.14 -87.67
C ARG A 7 -15.99 41.02 -86.60
N PRO A 8 -15.39 42.12 -86.17
CA PRO A 8 -15.96 43.04 -85.18
C PRO A 8 -16.86 44.08 -85.82
N PRO A 9 -17.86 44.64 -85.10
CA PRO A 9 -18.53 45.84 -85.51
C PRO A 9 -17.87 47.08 -84.90
N ALA A 10 -17.85 48.08 -85.71
CA ALA A 10 -17.33 49.43 -85.53
C ALA A 10 -18.23 50.31 -84.65
N GLY A 11 -17.63 51.28 -84.03
CA GLY A 11 -18.19 52.60 -83.84
C GLY A 11 -18.94 52.84 -82.54
N ALA A 12 -18.25 53.34 -81.54
CA ALA A 12 -18.88 54.12 -80.49
C ALA A 12 -18.08 55.42 -80.26
N ARG A 13 -18.75 56.51 -80.42
CA ARG A 13 -18.28 57.91 -80.33
C ARG A 13 -17.72 58.22 -78.92
N PRO A 14 -16.71 59.08 -78.79
CA PRO A 14 -16.21 59.53 -77.51
C PRO A 14 -17.21 60.38 -76.74
N ARG A 15 -17.50 60.00 -75.51
CA ARG A 15 -18.30 60.81 -74.58
C ARG A 15 -17.38 61.90 -73.97
N PRO A 16 -17.95 63.12 -73.73
CA PRO A 16 -17.19 64.19 -73.11
C PRO A 16 -16.83 63.86 -71.65
N PRO A 17 -15.78 64.45 -71.17
CA PRO A 17 -15.29 64.19 -69.78
C PRO A 17 -16.34 64.71 -68.80
N ARG A 18 -16.77 63.81 -67.91
CA ARG A 18 -17.60 64.13 -66.76
C ARG A 18 -16.76 64.87 -65.76
N ALA A 19 -17.20 66.04 -65.32
CA ALA A 19 -16.60 66.84 -64.29
C ALA A 19 -16.45 65.96 -63.00
N THR A 20 -15.25 65.79 -62.61
CA THR A 20 -14.91 65.16 -61.34
C THR A 20 -15.20 66.13 -60.20
N HIS A 21 -16.28 65.89 -59.50
CA HIS A 21 -16.46 66.51 -58.17
C HIS A 21 -15.26 66.19 -57.30
N PRO A 22 -14.76 67.16 -56.53
CA PRO A 22 -13.73 66.89 -55.59
C PRO A 22 -14.21 65.87 -54.55
N ALA A 23 -13.67 64.63 -54.62
CA ALA A 23 -13.98 63.61 -53.70
C ALA A 23 -13.56 64.10 -52.29
N LEU A 24 -14.53 64.16 -51.38
CA LEU A 24 -14.34 64.34 -50.01
C LEU A 24 -13.36 63.23 -49.56
N ALA A 25 -12.16 63.63 -49.21
CA ALA A 25 -11.17 62.73 -48.65
C ALA A 25 -11.78 62.09 -47.39
N PRO A 26 -11.71 60.77 -47.25
CA PRO A 26 -12.22 60.11 -46.06
C PRO A 26 -11.42 60.67 -44.83
N PRO A 27 -12.11 60.87 -43.69
CA PRO A 27 -11.43 61.38 -42.52
C PRO A 27 -10.30 60.41 -42.19
N ARG A 28 -9.08 60.91 -42.14
CA ARG A 28 -7.96 60.17 -41.60
C ARG A 28 -8.37 59.71 -40.20
N ARG A 29 -8.65 58.41 -40.05
CA ARG A 29 -8.72 57.81 -38.75
C ARG A 29 -7.37 58.02 -38.14
N GLU A 30 -7.26 59.04 -37.28
CA GLU A 30 -6.21 59.12 -36.30
C GLU A 30 -6.34 57.85 -35.48
N THR A 31 -5.49 56.88 -35.77
CA THR A 31 -5.26 55.77 -34.85
C THR A 31 -4.81 56.44 -33.59
N ALA A 32 -5.75 56.53 -32.65
CA ALA A 32 -5.41 56.92 -31.29
C ALA A 32 -4.31 55.94 -30.87
N ARG A 33 -3.06 56.40 -30.93
CA ARG A 33 -1.95 55.68 -30.30
C ARG A 33 -2.35 55.54 -28.86
N ALA A 34 -2.84 54.34 -28.54
CA ALA A 34 -3.01 53.96 -27.15
C ALA A 34 -1.65 54.26 -26.46
N ARG A 35 -1.67 55.29 -25.65
CA ARG A 35 -0.51 55.59 -24.80
C ARG A 35 -0.32 54.35 -23.96
N GLY A 36 0.58 53.48 -24.39
CA GLY A 36 1.05 52.38 -23.59
C GLY A 36 1.52 52.92 -22.24
N PRO A 37 1.38 52.19 -21.17
CA PRO A 37 1.81 52.62 -19.84
C PRO A 37 3.23 53.13 -19.93
N ARG A 38 3.46 54.36 -19.38
CA ARG A 38 4.78 54.98 -19.38
C ARG A 38 5.79 53.98 -18.84
N PRO A 39 7.00 53.80 -19.46
CA PRO A 39 7.94 52.72 -19.09
C PRO A 39 8.27 52.72 -17.58
N ARG A 40 8.20 53.87 -16.93
CA ARG A 40 8.39 53.99 -15.47
C ARG A 40 7.24 53.37 -14.66
N SER A 41 5.99 53.51 -15.10
CA SER A 41 4.84 52.90 -14.38
C SER A 41 4.76 51.40 -14.61
N ALA A 42 5.14 50.90 -15.79
CA ALA A 42 5.24 49.48 -16.06
C ALA A 42 6.35 48.83 -15.24
N ALA A 43 7.51 49.51 -15.08
CA ALA A 43 8.60 49.00 -14.25
C ALA A 43 8.23 48.97 -12.75
N LEU A 44 7.55 50.01 -12.26
CA LEU A 44 7.04 50.02 -10.87
C LEU A 44 5.99 48.94 -10.62
N PHE A 45 5.11 48.69 -11.58
CA PHE A 45 4.11 47.61 -11.47
C PHE A 45 4.78 46.24 -11.49
N ALA A 46 5.74 46.01 -12.39
CA ALA A 46 6.50 44.75 -12.44
C ALA A 46 7.31 44.53 -11.15
N MET A 47 7.93 45.56 -10.61
CA MET A 47 8.69 45.50 -9.36
C MET A 47 7.77 45.24 -8.16
N GLY A 48 6.58 45.86 -8.12
CA GLY A 48 5.58 45.63 -7.08
C GLY A 48 5.06 44.18 -7.13
N THR A 49 4.76 43.68 -8.35
CA THR A 49 4.34 42.29 -8.53
C THR A 49 5.43 41.31 -8.12
N ALA A 50 6.69 41.55 -8.51
CA ALA A 50 7.83 40.73 -8.10
C ALA A 50 8.03 40.73 -6.57
N ALA A 51 7.87 41.87 -5.93
CA ALA A 51 7.96 41.97 -4.47
C ALA A 51 6.85 41.19 -3.77
N VAL A 52 5.61 41.26 -4.28
CA VAL A 52 4.49 40.48 -3.75
C VAL A 52 4.71 38.97 -3.95
N VAL A 53 5.18 38.54 -5.12
CA VAL A 53 5.49 37.15 -5.39
C VAL A 53 6.60 36.64 -4.47
N LEU A 54 7.67 37.43 -4.28
CA LEU A 54 8.75 37.09 -3.36
C LEU A 54 8.27 37.05 -1.91
N LEU A 55 7.41 37.97 -1.51
CA LEU A 55 6.82 37.98 -0.17
C LEU A 55 5.94 36.74 0.06
N VAL A 56 5.09 36.39 -0.91
CA VAL A 56 4.25 35.19 -0.85
C VAL A 56 5.12 33.94 -0.83
N TYR A 57 6.14 33.87 -1.67
CA TYR A 57 7.10 32.78 -1.68
C TYR A 57 7.84 32.66 -0.33
N TRP A 58 8.33 33.76 0.21
CA TRP A 58 8.99 33.78 1.51
C TRP A 58 8.04 33.40 2.65
N LEU A 59 6.77 33.85 2.58
CA LEU A 59 5.75 33.46 3.55
C LEU A 59 5.43 31.97 3.46
N ALA A 60 5.34 31.41 2.24
CA ALA A 60 5.01 30.02 2.01
C ALA A 60 6.15 29.05 2.38
N THR A 61 7.41 29.49 2.23
CA THR A 61 8.60 28.66 2.53
C THR A 61 9.31 29.05 3.82
N GLY A 62 8.92 30.18 4.41
CA GLY A 62 9.56 30.75 5.59
C GLY A 62 9.19 30.07 6.91
N PRO A 63 9.93 30.41 7.98
CA PRO A 63 9.77 29.78 9.31
C PRO A 63 8.39 30.04 9.95
N LEU A 64 7.63 31.01 9.44
CA LEU A 64 6.28 31.31 9.94
C LEU A 64 5.26 30.20 9.68
N LEU A 65 5.44 29.42 8.60
CA LEU A 65 4.59 28.30 8.22
C LEU A 65 5.30 26.94 8.37
N ALA A 66 6.49 26.93 8.98
CA ALA A 66 7.17 25.68 9.33
C ALA A 66 6.30 24.86 10.29
N THR A 67 6.24 23.56 10.06
CA THR A 67 5.53 22.62 10.94
C THR A 67 6.21 22.63 12.31
N SER A 68 5.50 23.07 13.35
CA SER A 68 6.05 23.21 14.71
C SER A 68 5.42 22.28 15.73
N GLY A 69 4.25 21.71 15.43
CA GLY A 69 3.56 20.76 16.29
C GLY A 69 3.31 19.44 15.54
N VAL A 70 3.90 18.35 16.02
CA VAL A 70 3.62 17.01 15.51
C VAL A 70 2.98 16.20 16.63
N SER A 71 1.74 15.78 16.43
CA SER A 71 1.06 14.85 17.33
C SER A 71 1.10 13.47 16.71
N VAL A 72 1.62 12.48 17.43
CA VAL A 72 1.68 11.09 16.98
C VAL A 72 0.81 10.25 17.90
N SER A 73 -0.10 9.45 17.31
CA SER A 73 -1.07 8.65 18.04
C SER A 73 -1.28 7.27 17.40
N GLY A 74 -1.97 6.37 18.11
CA GLY A 74 -2.40 5.07 17.57
C GLY A 74 -1.46 3.91 17.89
N TYR A 75 -0.63 4.01 18.91
CA TYR A 75 0.30 2.97 19.33
C TYR A 75 0.56 2.98 20.85
N ASP A 76 0.90 1.80 21.36
CA ASP A 76 1.23 1.60 22.78
C ASP A 76 2.48 0.71 22.90
N ARG A 77 3.68 1.32 22.69
CA ARG A 77 4.95 0.60 22.68
C ARG A 77 6.06 1.36 23.40
N PRO A 78 7.07 0.66 23.96
CA PRO A 78 8.19 1.28 24.67
C PRO A 78 9.13 2.10 23.77
N ASP A 79 9.25 1.75 22.47
CA ASP A 79 10.07 2.46 21.47
C ASP A 79 9.38 3.71 20.87
N ARG A 80 8.29 4.13 21.52
CA ARG A 80 7.51 5.33 21.18
C ARG A 80 8.36 6.58 20.98
N ALA A 81 9.30 6.82 21.88
CA ALA A 81 10.09 8.06 21.85
C ALA A 81 10.96 8.16 20.60
N GLU A 82 11.48 7.04 20.11
CA GLU A 82 12.31 6.99 18.92
C GLU A 82 11.48 7.27 17.65
N LEU A 83 10.30 6.67 17.52
CA LEU A 83 9.38 6.96 16.42
C LEU A 83 8.99 8.44 16.41
N VAL A 84 8.58 8.99 17.56
CA VAL A 84 8.17 10.40 17.66
C VAL A 84 9.33 11.31 17.25
N ALA A 85 10.55 11.05 17.69
CA ALA A 85 11.73 11.82 17.32
C ALA A 85 12.02 11.74 15.82
N ALA A 86 11.92 10.56 15.21
CA ALA A 86 12.14 10.37 13.78
C ALA A 86 11.09 11.10 12.93
N VAL A 87 9.82 10.94 13.27
CA VAL A 87 8.68 11.56 12.57
C VAL A 87 8.72 13.09 12.73
N THR A 88 9.01 13.59 13.94
CA THR A 88 9.10 15.05 14.19
C THR A 88 10.23 15.67 13.40
N ARG A 89 11.38 15.02 13.30
CA ARG A 89 12.51 15.51 12.50
C ARG A 89 12.14 15.58 11.02
N ALA A 90 11.55 14.51 10.47
CA ALA A 90 11.12 14.47 9.08
C ALA A 90 10.01 15.52 8.79
N ALA A 91 9.08 15.73 9.70
CA ALA A 91 8.02 16.72 9.56
C ALA A 91 8.56 18.16 9.58
N GLY A 92 9.65 18.42 10.31
CA GLY A 92 10.30 19.75 10.39
C GLY A 92 10.94 20.21 9.09
N GLU A 93 11.16 19.32 8.13
CA GLU A 93 11.68 19.63 6.79
C GLU A 93 10.60 20.21 5.85
N GLY A 94 9.32 20.16 6.24
CA GLY A 94 8.19 20.68 5.48
C GLY A 94 7.52 21.90 6.08
N THR A 95 6.60 22.48 5.32
CA THR A 95 5.69 23.53 5.79
C THR A 95 4.26 23.00 5.83
N ILE A 96 3.35 23.71 6.53
CA ILE A 96 1.93 23.32 6.59
C ILE A 96 1.26 23.34 5.21
N ILE A 97 1.77 24.16 4.28
CA ILE A 97 1.26 24.25 2.89
C ILE A 97 1.81 23.10 2.05
N ALA A 98 3.10 22.78 2.21
CA ALA A 98 3.79 21.69 1.53
C ALA A 98 4.40 20.74 2.58
N PRO A 99 3.58 19.91 3.24
CA PRO A 99 4.07 19.04 4.29
C PRO A 99 4.95 17.92 3.72
N ALA A 100 6.03 17.59 4.42
CA ALA A 100 6.95 16.52 4.08
C ALA A 100 6.33 15.14 4.35
N THR A 101 5.17 14.86 3.76
CA THR A 101 4.42 13.60 4.02
C THR A 101 5.18 12.36 3.59
N GLY A 102 5.94 12.45 2.49
CA GLY A 102 6.79 11.37 2.00
C GLY A 102 7.91 11.04 2.98
N ASP A 103 8.58 12.06 3.51
CA ASP A 103 9.70 11.89 4.44
C ASP A 103 9.22 11.37 5.79
N VAL A 104 8.05 11.83 6.25
CA VAL A 104 7.38 11.33 7.46
C VAL A 104 7.00 9.86 7.29
N ALA A 105 6.42 9.47 6.16
CA ALA A 105 6.08 8.08 5.87
C ALA A 105 7.35 7.21 5.83
N ALA A 106 8.39 7.65 5.11
CA ALA A 106 9.67 6.95 5.03
C ALA A 106 10.38 6.83 6.40
N ALA A 107 10.24 7.85 7.26
CA ALA A 107 10.77 7.79 8.62
C ALA A 107 10.03 6.76 9.48
N ALA A 108 8.71 6.65 9.33
CA ALA A 108 7.90 5.67 10.05
C ALA A 108 8.10 4.24 9.52
N ASP A 109 8.33 4.05 8.23
CA ASP A 109 8.59 2.75 7.59
C ASP A 109 9.88 2.07 8.10
N ARG A 110 10.77 2.82 8.76
CA ARG A 110 11.96 2.26 9.43
C ARG A 110 11.60 1.44 10.65
N PHE A 111 10.39 1.60 11.17
CA PHE A 111 9.91 0.85 12.32
C PHE A 111 9.11 -0.37 11.84
N PRO A 112 9.63 -1.58 12.04
CA PRO A 112 9.05 -2.81 11.50
C PRO A 112 7.61 -3.08 11.94
N TRP A 113 7.27 -2.58 13.12
CA TRP A 113 5.96 -2.75 13.73
C TRP A 113 4.89 -1.76 13.22
N VAL A 114 5.27 -0.81 12.37
CA VAL A 114 4.33 0.12 11.73
C VAL A 114 3.73 -0.56 10.51
N ALA A 115 2.40 -0.75 10.51
CA ALA A 115 1.68 -1.29 9.36
C ALA A 115 1.33 -0.19 8.35
N SER A 116 0.89 0.95 8.85
CA SER A 116 0.52 2.09 8.02
C SER A 116 0.57 3.40 8.81
N VAL A 117 0.72 4.50 8.08
CA VAL A 117 0.73 5.84 8.63
C VAL A 117 -0.30 6.69 7.90
N SER A 118 -1.16 7.35 8.65
CA SER A 118 -2.09 8.34 8.12
C SER A 118 -1.67 9.72 8.61
N ILE A 119 -1.44 10.63 7.68
CA ILE A 119 -0.93 11.98 7.95
C ILE A 119 -2.02 12.98 7.61
N SER A 120 -2.35 13.85 8.56
CA SER A 120 -3.32 14.92 8.39
C SER A 120 -2.75 16.25 8.87
N ARG A 121 -3.24 17.35 8.28
CA ARG A 121 -2.85 18.69 8.72
C ARG A 121 -3.67 19.09 9.95
N ASP A 122 -2.99 19.69 10.91
CA ASP A 122 -3.59 20.27 12.10
C ASP A 122 -3.26 21.77 12.13
N TRP A 123 -4.20 22.56 11.62
CA TRP A 123 -4.04 24.01 11.48
C TRP A 123 -3.91 24.72 12.84
N PRO A 124 -3.08 25.78 12.97
CA PRO A 124 -2.39 26.51 11.89
C PRO A 124 -0.99 26.00 11.52
N ARG A 125 -0.30 25.23 12.36
CA ARG A 125 1.09 24.78 12.14
C ARG A 125 1.33 23.34 12.60
N GLY A 126 0.28 22.58 12.85
CA GLY A 126 0.35 21.20 13.32
C GLY A 126 0.29 20.17 12.20
N MET A 127 0.85 19.00 12.48
CA MET A 127 0.67 17.78 11.71
C MET A 127 0.25 16.68 12.66
N ALA A 128 -0.87 16.02 12.38
CA ALA A 128 -1.32 14.86 13.13
C ALA A 128 -0.94 13.60 12.34
N VAL A 129 -0.15 12.76 12.96
CA VAL A 129 0.32 11.48 12.42
C VAL A 129 -0.34 10.37 13.22
N ARG A 130 -1.18 9.59 12.57
CA ARG A 130 -1.78 8.40 13.15
C ARG A 130 -1.07 7.17 12.62
N VAL A 131 -0.51 6.40 13.54
CA VAL A 131 0.19 5.16 13.26
C VAL A 131 -0.76 3.99 13.53
N THR A 132 -0.80 3.03 12.63
CA THR A 132 -1.48 1.75 12.84
C THR A 132 -0.42 0.69 13.06
N GLU A 133 -0.50 -0.02 14.18
CA GLU A 133 0.44 -1.10 14.47
C GLU A 133 0.15 -2.33 13.61
N ALA A 134 1.22 -3.01 13.20
CA ALA A 134 1.12 -4.29 12.53
C ALA A 134 0.70 -5.37 13.53
N THR A 135 -0.46 -5.99 13.27
CA THR A 135 -0.93 -7.12 14.06
C THR A 135 -0.12 -8.36 13.71
N PRO A 136 0.57 -8.97 14.66
CA PRO A 136 1.31 -10.19 14.42
C PRO A 136 0.34 -11.35 14.15
N ALA A 137 0.54 -12.05 13.05
CA ALA A 137 -0.28 -13.18 12.64
C ALA A 137 0.39 -14.53 12.93
N ALA A 138 1.74 -14.57 12.89
CA ALA A 138 2.51 -15.78 13.08
C ALA A 138 3.87 -15.49 13.72
N VAL A 139 4.54 -16.54 14.17
CA VAL A 139 5.93 -16.53 14.59
C VAL A 139 6.76 -17.31 13.58
N ALA A 140 7.65 -16.66 12.86
CA ALA A 140 8.67 -17.33 12.07
C ALA A 140 9.82 -17.72 12.99
N SER A 141 10.13 -19.03 13.03
CA SER A 141 11.21 -19.55 13.86
C SER A 141 12.24 -20.24 12.98
N PHE A 142 13.50 -19.93 13.21
CA PHE A 142 14.62 -20.61 12.59
C PHE A 142 15.72 -20.80 13.65
N SER A 143 16.11 -22.03 13.88
CA SER A 143 17.07 -22.37 14.94
C SER A 143 16.62 -21.80 16.29
N ASP A 144 17.31 -20.82 16.81
CA ASP A 144 17.10 -20.15 18.10
C ASP A 144 16.42 -18.78 18.01
N GLN A 145 16.23 -18.28 16.79
CA GLN A 145 15.62 -16.97 16.55
C GLN A 145 14.14 -17.10 16.22
N ALA A 146 13.34 -16.24 16.81
CA ALA A 146 11.91 -16.15 16.54
C ALA A 146 11.51 -14.69 16.26
N VAL A 147 10.89 -14.45 15.14
CA VAL A 147 10.43 -13.15 14.70
C VAL A 147 8.92 -13.18 14.50
N LEU A 148 8.23 -12.17 15.02
CA LEU A 148 6.82 -11.97 14.76
C LEU A 148 6.63 -11.51 13.32
N VAL A 149 5.64 -12.10 12.63
CA VAL A 149 5.32 -11.78 11.25
C VAL A 149 3.87 -11.32 11.17
N SER A 150 3.63 -10.21 10.47
CA SER A 150 2.28 -9.72 10.19
C SER A 150 1.56 -10.58 9.14
N ALA A 151 0.24 -10.44 9.03
CA ALA A 151 -0.54 -11.10 7.98
C ALA A 151 -0.11 -10.69 6.55
N ALA A 152 0.50 -9.52 6.40
CA ALA A 152 1.07 -9.04 5.13
C ALA A 152 2.44 -9.67 4.81
N GLY A 153 3.01 -10.48 5.69
CA GLY A 153 4.31 -11.12 5.48
C GLY A 153 5.53 -10.29 5.87
N ARG A 154 5.34 -9.20 6.62
CA ARG A 154 6.44 -8.36 7.09
C ARG A 154 6.89 -8.78 8.48
N GLY A 155 8.19 -8.88 8.72
CA GLY A 155 8.75 -9.10 10.05
C GLY A 155 8.48 -7.89 10.95
N VAL A 156 7.75 -8.10 12.05
CA VAL A 156 7.31 -7.02 12.97
C VAL A 156 8.35 -6.76 14.07
N GLY A 157 9.18 -7.74 14.37
CA GLY A 157 10.20 -7.63 15.39
C GLY A 157 10.42 -8.94 16.15
N PRO A 158 11.36 -8.97 17.09
CA PRO A 158 11.62 -10.14 17.89
C PRO A 158 10.42 -10.51 18.78
N ARG A 159 10.26 -11.78 19.09
CA ARG A 159 9.19 -12.28 19.97
C ARG A 159 9.40 -11.86 21.43
N GLY A 160 9.58 -10.60 21.71
CA GLY A 160 9.67 -10.10 23.08
C GLY A 160 8.28 -9.78 23.61
N GLY A 161 7.69 -10.70 24.40
CA GLY A 161 6.56 -10.37 25.29
C GLY A 161 5.23 -9.97 24.65
N SER A 162 5.00 -10.19 23.36
CA SER A 162 3.69 -9.87 22.73
C SER A 162 2.66 -10.93 23.12
N PRO A 163 1.62 -10.57 23.88
CA PRO A 163 0.53 -11.48 24.17
C PRO A 163 -0.28 -11.76 22.88
N GLY A 164 -0.63 -13.01 22.64
CA GLY A 164 -1.65 -13.36 21.65
C GLY A 164 -1.19 -14.07 20.38
N VAL A 165 0.12 -14.20 20.10
CA VAL A 165 0.59 -15.05 18.99
C VAL A 165 0.97 -16.43 19.53
N GLY A 166 0.01 -17.05 20.21
CA GLY A 166 0.18 -18.37 20.79
C GLY A 166 0.32 -19.44 19.71
N GLY A 167 1.51 -20.01 19.59
CA GLY A 167 1.68 -21.34 18.99
C GLY A 167 1.81 -21.40 17.48
N ARG A 168 1.50 -20.36 16.72
CA ARG A 168 1.64 -20.36 15.25
C ARG A 168 3.11 -20.23 14.86
N ARG A 169 3.72 -21.30 14.42
CA ARG A 169 5.12 -21.34 14.03
C ARG A 169 5.26 -21.58 12.54
N LEU A 170 5.98 -20.69 11.86
CA LEU A 170 6.48 -20.92 10.51
C LEU A 170 7.93 -21.38 10.64
N GLU A 171 8.24 -22.54 10.15
CA GLU A 171 9.62 -23.03 10.13
C GLU A 171 10.30 -22.54 8.85
N GLY A 172 11.41 -21.85 9.01
CA GLY A 172 12.21 -21.25 7.95
C GLY A 172 13.04 -20.09 8.47
N ALA A 173 13.92 -19.53 7.65
CA ALA A 173 14.73 -18.38 8.06
C ALA A 173 13.80 -17.20 8.42
N PRO A 174 13.90 -16.65 9.65
CA PRO A 174 13.14 -15.47 10.00
C PRO A 174 13.63 -14.29 9.16
N PRO A 175 12.71 -13.49 8.61
CA PRO A 175 13.11 -12.26 7.95
C PRO A 175 13.68 -11.31 9.00
N PRO A 176 14.68 -10.50 8.67
CA PRO A 176 15.07 -9.37 9.51
C PRO A 176 13.85 -8.50 9.82
N ALA A 177 13.85 -7.81 10.95
CA ALA A 177 12.79 -6.87 11.29
C ALA A 177 12.62 -5.82 10.17
N GLY A 178 11.42 -5.64 9.68
CA GLY A 178 11.11 -4.74 8.57
C GLY A 178 11.25 -5.32 7.16
N ALA A 179 11.85 -6.51 7.01
CA ALA A 179 11.93 -7.19 5.73
C ALA A 179 10.70 -8.10 5.50
N ASP A 180 10.41 -8.35 4.24
CA ASP A 180 9.35 -9.28 3.85
C ASP A 180 9.79 -10.72 4.10
N VAL A 181 8.81 -11.55 4.42
CA VAL A 181 8.99 -13.00 4.53
C VAL A 181 9.41 -13.56 3.18
N PRO A 182 10.36 -14.51 3.16
CA PRO A 182 10.74 -15.21 1.94
C PRO A 182 9.51 -15.77 1.19
N ASP A 183 9.55 -15.76 -0.13
CA ASP A 183 8.43 -16.22 -0.98
C ASP A 183 7.95 -17.64 -0.61
N GLY A 184 8.88 -18.49 -0.16
CA GLY A 184 8.56 -19.83 0.32
C GLY A 184 7.62 -19.89 1.52
N ALA A 185 7.53 -18.85 2.34
CA ALA A 185 6.63 -18.78 3.50
C ALA A 185 5.27 -18.12 3.20
N ARG A 186 5.11 -17.48 2.05
CA ARG A 186 3.85 -16.83 1.63
C ARG A 186 2.63 -17.78 1.64
N PRO A 187 2.75 -19.05 1.20
CA PRO A 187 1.63 -20.00 1.30
C PRO A 187 1.12 -20.18 2.73
N ALA A 188 2.02 -20.28 3.72
CA ALA A 188 1.62 -20.42 5.12
C ALA A 188 0.90 -19.18 5.64
N LEU A 189 1.35 -17.97 5.26
CA LEU A 189 0.66 -16.73 5.61
C LEU A 189 -0.72 -16.65 4.96
N ALA A 190 -0.85 -17.07 3.71
CA ALA A 190 -2.15 -17.14 3.01
C ALA A 190 -3.10 -18.12 3.71
N PHE A 191 -2.59 -19.24 4.23
CA PHE A 191 -3.38 -20.16 5.04
C PHE A 191 -3.87 -19.50 6.33
N ILE A 192 -2.96 -18.87 7.08
CA ILE A 192 -3.29 -18.20 8.34
C ILE A 192 -4.29 -17.05 8.13
N ALA A 193 -4.12 -16.27 7.06
CA ALA A 193 -5.02 -15.15 6.72
C ALA A 193 -6.41 -15.63 6.26
N GLY A 194 -6.49 -16.80 5.63
CA GLY A 194 -7.74 -17.40 5.18
C GLY A 194 -8.46 -18.25 6.24
N ALA A 195 -7.82 -18.52 7.36
CA ALA A 195 -8.41 -19.26 8.45
C ALA A 195 -9.31 -18.35 9.32
N ASP A 196 -10.44 -18.89 9.77
CA ASP A 196 -11.22 -18.28 10.85
C ASP A 196 -10.32 -18.08 12.07
N PRO A 197 -10.43 -16.96 12.83
CA PRO A 197 -9.60 -16.69 13.99
C PRO A 197 -9.52 -17.83 15.02
N GLU A 198 -10.62 -18.52 15.28
CA GLU A 198 -10.67 -19.65 16.22
C GLU A 198 -9.91 -20.85 15.65
N VAL A 199 -10.14 -21.18 14.39
CA VAL A 199 -9.43 -22.26 13.68
C VAL A 199 -7.94 -21.94 13.57
N GLY A 200 -7.64 -20.71 13.18
CA GLY A 200 -6.27 -20.22 13.10
C GLY A 200 -5.51 -20.29 14.42
N ALA A 201 -6.17 -20.02 15.56
CA ALA A 201 -5.56 -20.14 16.89
C ALA A 201 -5.18 -21.59 17.26
N ARG A 202 -5.86 -22.58 16.68
CA ARG A 202 -5.60 -24.01 16.88
C ARG A 202 -4.42 -24.53 16.04
N VAL A 203 -4.04 -23.84 14.97
CA VAL A 203 -2.89 -24.24 14.13
C VAL A 203 -1.58 -23.93 14.86
N ARG A 204 -0.90 -24.97 15.30
CA ARG A 204 0.35 -24.85 16.07
C ARG A 204 1.57 -24.59 15.18
N ALA A 205 1.66 -25.28 14.06
CA ALA A 205 2.80 -25.18 13.16
C ALA A 205 2.38 -25.42 11.70
N LEU A 206 3.07 -24.80 10.77
CA LEU A 206 3.02 -25.04 9.34
C LEU A 206 4.45 -25.21 8.85
N GLN A 207 4.72 -26.30 8.13
CA GLN A 207 6.05 -26.67 7.66
C GLN A 207 5.97 -27.06 6.18
N VAL A 208 7.06 -26.82 5.45
CA VAL A 208 7.23 -27.31 4.10
C VAL A 208 8.27 -28.44 4.10
N GLY A 209 7.91 -29.59 3.56
CA GLY A 209 8.81 -30.72 3.37
C GLY A 209 9.84 -30.46 2.25
N ALA A 210 10.86 -31.28 2.21
CA ALA A 210 11.90 -31.22 1.16
C ALA A 210 11.33 -31.44 -0.26
N ASP A 211 10.19 -32.10 -0.36
CA ASP A 211 9.43 -32.35 -1.59
C ASP A 211 8.50 -31.19 -1.99
N GLY A 212 8.50 -30.08 -1.22
CA GLY A 212 7.63 -28.93 -1.43
C GLY A 212 6.19 -29.11 -0.95
N THR A 213 5.87 -30.24 -0.27
CA THR A 213 4.56 -30.43 0.34
C THR A 213 4.45 -29.72 1.66
N TRP A 214 3.28 -29.13 1.92
CA TRP A 214 2.97 -28.46 3.15
C TRP A 214 2.25 -29.40 4.11
N VAL A 215 2.72 -29.42 5.33
CA VAL A 215 2.08 -30.11 6.45
C VAL A 215 1.83 -29.12 7.58
N GLY A 216 0.78 -29.34 8.33
CA GLY A 216 0.44 -28.54 9.50
C GLY A 216 0.21 -29.44 10.71
N ARG A 217 0.10 -28.80 11.88
CA ARG A 217 -0.25 -29.49 13.12
C ARG A 217 -1.23 -28.66 13.93
N LEU A 218 -2.30 -29.27 14.36
CA LEU A 218 -3.23 -28.68 15.31
C LEU A 218 -2.76 -28.86 16.76
N THR A 219 -3.17 -27.96 17.63
CA THR A 219 -2.90 -28.06 19.07
C THR A 219 -3.76 -29.20 19.65
N GLY A 220 -3.11 -30.29 20.06
CA GLY A 220 -3.78 -31.44 20.64
C GLY A 220 -4.64 -32.25 19.64
N GLY A 221 -4.47 -32.03 18.34
CA GLY A 221 -5.28 -32.64 17.27
C GLY A 221 -4.45 -33.31 16.18
N PRO A 222 -5.12 -33.70 15.08
CA PRO A 222 -4.53 -34.45 13.96
C PRO A 222 -3.49 -33.63 13.20
N GLU A 223 -2.69 -34.33 12.38
CA GLU A 223 -1.80 -33.74 11.40
C GLU A 223 -2.63 -33.15 10.23
N LEU A 224 -2.25 -32.00 9.72
CA LEU A 224 -2.84 -31.40 8.53
C LEU A 224 -1.96 -31.72 7.32
N ARG A 225 -2.51 -32.35 6.31
CA ARG A 225 -1.86 -32.61 5.04
C ARG A 225 -2.37 -31.59 4.02
N LEU A 226 -1.56 -30.57 3.75
CA LEU A 226 -1.96 -29.47 2.87
C LEU A 226 -1.52 -29.68 1.41
N GLY A 227 -0.56 -30.59 1.18
CA GLY A 227 0.00 -30.82 -0.17
C GLY A 227 0.71 -29.57 -0.72
N SER A 228 0.44 -29.18 -1.95
CA SER A 228 1.09 -28.02 -2.56
C SER A 228 0.74 -26.71 -1.86
N GLY A 229 1.63 -25.70 -2.00
CA GLY A 229 1.41 -24.34 -1.46
C GLY A 229 0.32 -23.51 -2.19
N SER A 230 -0.39 -24.11 -3.15
CA SER A 230 -1.47 -23.44 -3.88
C SER A 230 -2.78 -23.43 -3.08
N ARG A 231 -3.62 -22.39 -3.30
CA ARG A 231 -4.99 -22.30 -2.75
C ARG A 231 -5.07 -22.42 -1.22
N MET A 232 -4.06 -21.96 -0.52
CA MET A 232 -3.93 -22.12 0.93
C MET A 232 -5.08 -21.46 1.71
N ALA A 233 -5.61 -20.34 1.27
CA ALA A 233 -6.79 -19.73 1.90
C ALA A 233 -8.03 -20.62 1.79
N ALA A 234 -8.26 -21.25 0.63
CA ALA A 234 -9.39 -22.19 0.46
C ALA A 234 -9.21 -23.44 1.33
N LYS A 235 -7.98 -23.94 1.51
CA LYS A 235 -7.67 -25.06 2.41
C LYS A 235 -7.93 -24.69 3.87
N ALA A 236 -7.64 -23.47 4.26
CA ALA A 236 -7.94 -22.96 5.60
C ALA A 236 -9.46 -22.89 5.85
N THR A 237 -10.23 -22.39 4.88
CA THR A 237 -11.70 -22.41 4.95
C THR A 237 -12.24 -23.83 5.04
N ALA A 238 -11.71 -24.76 4.23
CA ALA A 238 -12.11 -26.16 4.27
C ALA A 238 -11.80 -26.82 5.62
N LEU A 239 -10.66 -26.49 6.25
CA LEU A 239 -10.35 -26.93 7.60
C LEU A 239 -11.42 -26.48 8.60
N GLY A 240 -11.84 -25.22 8.52
CA GLY A 240 -12.91 -24.69 9.38
C GLY A 240 -14.21 -25.49 9.26
N LEU A 241 -14.60 -25.81 8.04
CA LEU A 241 -15.81 -26.61 7.79
C LEU A 241 -15.66 -28.04 8.33
N VAL A 242 -14.52 -28.70 8.12
CA VAL A 242 -14.25 -30.04 8.66
C VAL A 242 -14.30 -30.05 10.17
N LEU A 243 -13.63 -29.09 10.82
CA LEU A 243 -13.61 -29.01 12.29
C LEU A 243 -14.98 -28.67 12.90
N ALA A 244 -15.83 -27.94 12.17
CA ALA A 244 -17.19 -27.63 12.60
C ALA A 244 -18.14 -28.85 12.51
N ASP A 245 -17.86 -29.79 11.58
CA ASP A 245 -18.64 -31.00 11.38
C ASP A 245 -18.16 -32.20 12.22
N MET A 246 -16.91 -32.14 12.72
CA MET A 246 -16.34 -33.22 13.54
C MET A 246 -16.75 -33.09 15.01
N SER A 247 -17.05 -34.23 15.63
CA SER A 247 -17.16 -34.31 17.08
C SER A 247 -15.77 -34.22 17.75
N ALA A 248 -15.73 -33.85 19.03
CA ALA A 248 -14.48 -33.87 19.79
C ALA A 248 -13.83 -35.25 19.90
N GLU A 249 -14.66 -36.30 19.88
CA GLU A 249 -14.19 -37.70 19.91
C GLU A 249 -13.58 -38.11 18.56
N ASP A 250 -14.22 -37.73 17.45
CA ASP A 250 -13.70 -37.99 16.09
C ASP A 250 -12.38 -37.23 15.90
N GLU A 251 -12.31 -35.99 16.35
CA GLU A 251 -11.09 -35.19 16.27
C GLU A 251 -9.94 -35.82 17.07
N ALA A 252 -10.22 -36.26 18.29
CA ALA A 252 -9.21 -36.92 19.14
C ALA A 252 -8.71 -38.26 18.56
N SER A 253 -9.54 -38.95 17.78
CA SER A 253 -9.22 -40.22 17.14
C SER A 253 -8.65 -40.07 15.73
N ALA A 254 -8.74 -38.87 15.14
CA ALA A 254 -8.19 -38.59 13.82
C ALA A 254 -6.65 -38.58 13.84
N ALA A 255 -6.05 -39.30 12.91
CA ALA A 255 -4.61 -39.28 12.69
C ALA A 255 -4.19 -38.07 11.84
N TYR A 256 -4.96 -37.77 10.79
CA TYR A 256 -4.70 -36.67 9.90
C TYR A 256 -5.98 -36.13 9.25
N ILE A 257 -5.93 -34.90 8.81
CA ILE A 257 -6.90 -34.25 7.92
C ILE A 257 -6.19 -33.91 6.62
N ASP A 258 -6.62 -34.47 5.52
CA ASP A 258 -6.09 -34.19 4.19
C ASP A 258 -6.89 -33.07 3.52
N LEU A 259 -6.20 -31.96 3.25
CA LEU A 259 -6.71 -30.74 2.63
C LEU A 259 -6.01 -30.47 1.29
N SER A 260 -5.31 -31.45 0.71
CA SER A 260 -4.63 -31.31 -0.57
C SER A 260 -5.58 -30.80 -1.66
N SER A 261 -6.84 -31.25 -1.59
CA SER A 261 -7.96 -30.77 -2.40
C SER A 261 -9.03 -30.16 -1.50
N PRO A 262 -9.13 -28.85 -1.41
CA PRO A 262 -10.05 -28.19 -0.47
C PRO A 262 -11.55 -28.47 -0.75
N GLU A 263 -11.90 -28.94 -1.96
CA GLU A 263 -13.26 -29.34 -2.32
C GLU A 263 -13.62 -30.78 -1.85
N ARG A 264 -12.63 -31.54 -1.49
CA ARG A 264 -12.79 -32.93 -1.04
C ARG A 264 -11.86 -33.25 0.12
N PRO A 265 -12.07 -32.60 1.25
CA PRO A 265 -11.27 -32.87 2.45
C PRO A 265 -11.53 -34.34 2.88
N ALA A 266 -10.50 -34.97 3.42
CA ALA A 266 -10.61 -36.33 3.94
C ALA A 266 -10.01 -36.40 5.35
N VAL A 267 -10.65 -37.17 6.22
CA VAL A 267 -10.19 -37.42 7.58
C VAL A 267 -9.72 -38.87 7.67
N GLY A 268 -8.47 -39.09 8.04
CA GLY A 268 -7.94 -40.42 8.31
C GLY A 268 -7.91 -40.68 9.81
N MET A 269 -8.56 -41.77 10.19
CA MET A 269 -8.59 -42.23 11.59
C MET A 269 -7.28 -42.93 11.95
N ALA A 270 -6.85 -42.82 13.20
CA ALA A 270 -5.74 -43.59 13.71
C ALA A 270 -6.17 -45.09 13.76
N VAL A 271 -5.46 -45.95 13.06
CA VAL A 271 -5.65 -47.38 13.23
C VAL A 271 -5.14 -47.72 14.62
N ALA A 272 -6.05 -48.13 15.50
CA ALA A 272 -5.63 -48.73 16.78
C ALA A 272 -4.75 -49.94 16.44
N THR A 273 -3.45 -49.81 16.69
CA THR A 273 -2.55 -50.98 16.60
C THR A 273 -3.02 -51.94 17.69
N ALA A 274 -3.76 -52.96 17.29
CA ALA A 274 -4.12 -54.03 18.20
C ALA A 274 -2.84 -54.51 18.85
N GLY A 275 -2.75 -54.33 20.18
CA GLY A 275 -1.57 -54.70 20.94
C GLY A 275 -1.14 -56.11 20.58
N THR A 276 0.10 -56.27 20.23
CA THR A 276 0.73 -57.60 20.12
C THR A 276 0.40 -58.37 21.38
N PRO A 277 -0.36 -59.54 21.26
CA PRO A 277 -0.61 -60.32 22.46
C PRO A 277 0.72 -60.71 23.07
N ALA A 278 0.90 -60.35 24.33
CA ALA A 278 2.04 -60.74 25.11
C ALA A 278 2.20 -62.27 24.99
N GLY A 279 3.33 -62.65 24.36
CA GLY A 279 3.65 -64.07 24.22
C GLY A 279 3.56 -64.80 25.53
N THR A 280 2.63 -65.73 25.63
CA THR A 280 2.54 -66.70 26.69
C THR A 280 3.81 -67.55 26.65
N SER A 281 4.71 -67.31 27.61
CA SER A 281 5.86 -68.15 27.89
C SER A 281 5.33 -69.47 28.43
N LEU A 282 5.33 -70.50 27.59
CA LEU A 282 5.20 -71.91 28.06
C LEU A 282 6.57 -72.36 28.60
N GLN A 283 6.60 -72.72 29.86
CA GLN A 283 7.67 -73.46 30.51
C GLN A 283 7.75 -74.90 29.97
#